data_9c9bd5cca92b4121e4f2ad816095c812
#
_entry.id   9c9bd5cca92b4121e4f2ad816095c812
#
_cell.length_a   1.000
_cell.length_b   1.000
_cell.length_c   1.000
_cell.angle_alpha   90.00
_cell.angle_beta   90.00
_cell.angle_gamma   90.00
#
_symmetry.space_group_name_H-M   'P 1'
#
loop_
_entity.id
_entity.type
_entity.pdbx_description
1 polymer ?
#
loop_
_entity_poly.entity_id
_entity_poly.type
_entity_poly.pdbx_seq_one_letter_code
_entity_poly.pdbx_strand_id
1 'polypeptide(L)'
;QVMKEHRISAPLVLRLKLMAGLNISEKRLPQDGRFSLLVKGRKLDVRMSTMPVEYGESAVLRILDQSTGITNLEDSGMSPRMLREFRQMIHMPYGLILVTGPTGSGKTTTLYGALSELNQAGQKIITAEDPVEYKISRINQVQINSGIGLTFANVLRASLRQDPDIILVGEIRDVETAEISLRAAMTGHLVLSTLHTNDAISSAMRLMDMGVEPFLAASSLRAIVAQRLMRKLCDECAVVHTPNAVEVSWMERYLDKEVVEHAQLRRPVGCHNCNQSGYRGRLGVFEMLMIKEDVADALRRGDSSLFIERAKQQPGFKLLIESALEHAVRGATAISEVLRIAQELDQPEMAPEVDPQGLIETDRDLPLDAAAPVSGGPERNDAGSSEVRSLTMADFELEEKRNV
;
A
#
# COMPACT_ATOMS: atom_id res chain seq x y z
N GLN A 1 -24.19 -15.39 8.69
CA GLN A 1 -24.94 -16.31 9.59
C GLN A 1 -25.00 -15.67 10.96
N VAL A 2 -26.19 -15.47 11.51
CA VAL A 2 -26.37 -14.98 12.88
C VAL A 2 -26.54 -16.19 13.79
N MET A 3 -25.63 -16.37 14.76
CA MET A 3 -25.80 -17.41 15.76
C MET A 3 -26.88 -16.97 16.77
N LYS A 4 -27.88 -17.83 16.96
CA LYS A 4 -29.04 -17.53 17.84
C LYS A 4 -28.70 -17.59 19.34
N GLU A 5 -27.58 -18.22 19.72
CA GLU A 5 -27.22 -18.42 21.13
C GLU A 5 -26.14 -17.42 21.58
N HIS A 6 -26.57 -16.35 22.23
CA HIS A 6 -25.68 -15.34 22.84
C HIS A 6 -24.68 -15.92 23.86
N ARG A 7 -25.00 -17.09 24.47
CA ARG A 7 -24.14 -17.74 25.46
C ARG A 7 -22.79 -18.24 24.90
N ILE A 8 -22.68 -18.39 23.56
CA ILE A 8 -21.48 -18.90 22.90
C ILE A 8 -20.46 -17.82 22.60
N SER A 9 -20.84 -16.55 22.55
CA SER A 9 -19.97 -15.47 22.08
C SER A 9 -18.73 -15.30 22.97
N ALA A 10 -18.87 -15.15 24.27
CA ALA A 10 -17.74 -14.97 25.17
C ALA A 10 -16.80 -16.20 25.25
N PRO A 11 -17.29 -17.44 25.37
CA PRO A 11 -16.44 -18.64 25.30
C PRO A 11 -15.73 -18.78 23.95
N LEU A 12 -16.36 -18.38 22.84
CA LEU A 12 -15.74 -18.43 21.51
C LEU A 12 -14.56 -17.47 21.41
N VAL A 13 -14.74 -16.20 21.81
CA VAL A 13 -13.67 -15.21 21.82
C VAL A 13 -12.53 -15.65 22.75
N LEU A 14 -12.85 -16.16 23.93
CA LEU A 14 -11.86 -16.70 24.86
C LEU A 14 -11.02 -17.82 24.22
N ARG A 15 -11.69 -18.76 23.54
CA ARG A 15 -11.00 -19.88 22.86
C ARG A 15 -10.08 -19.38 21.75
N LEU A 16 -10.56 -18.39 20.96
CA LEU A 16 -9.78 -17.79 19.89
C LEU A 16 -8.57 -17.02 20.42
N LYS A 17 -8.72 -16.27 21.53
CA LYS A 17 -7.61 -15.62 22.23
C LYS A 17 -6.54 -16.61 22.68
N LEU A 18 -6.95 -17.72 23.29
CA LEU A 18 -6.03 -18.80 23.69
C LEU A 18 -5.25 -19.34 22.49
N MET A 19 -5.93 -19.60 21.37
CA MET A 19 -5.28 -20.11 20.15
C MET A 19 -4.29 -19.10 19.57
N ALA A 20 -4.59 -17.80 19.69
CA ALA A 20 -3.75 -16.71 19.19
C ALA A 20 -2.64 -16.27 20.17
N GLY A 21 -2.54 -16.92 21.36
CA GLY A 21 -1.55 -16.57 22.39
C GLY A 21 -1.82 -15.22 23.07
N LEU A 22 -3.08 -14.75 23.03
CA LEU A 22 -3.49 -13.46 23.61
C LEU A 22 -3.82 -13.57 25.09
N ASN A 23 -3.77 -12.45 25.80
CA ASN A 23 -4.16 -12.40 27.22
C ASN A 23 -5.67 -12.50 27.37
N ILE A 24 -6.12 -13.64 27.89
CA ILE A 24 -7.54 -13.95 28.10
C ILE A 24 -8.19 -13.16 29.25
N SER A 25 -7.37 -12.66 30.18
CA SER A 25 -7.84 -11.88 31.33
C SER A 25 -8.02 -10.41 30.98
N GLU A 26 -7.31 -9.90 29.97
CA GLU A 26 -7.45 -8.52 29.51
C GLU A 26 -8.55 -8.44 28.46
N LYS A 27 -9.60 -7.65 28.77
CA LYS A 27 -10.78 -7.46 27.91
C LYS A 27 -11.04 -5.97 27.58
N ARG A 28 -10.22 -5.07 28.13
CA ARG A 28 -10.39 -3.61 28.02
C ARG A 28 -9.52 -3.00 26.95
N LEU A 29 -8.52 -3.74 26.46
CA LEU A 29 -7.57 -3.27 25.46
C LEU A 29 -7.67 -4.10 24.17
N PRO A 30 -7.50 -3.50 23.00
CA PRO A 30 -7.34 -4.23 21.75
C PRO A 30 -6.13 -5.16 21.83
N GLN A 31 -6.23 -6.31 21.19
CA GLN A 31 -5.15 -7.29 21.12
C GLN A 31 -5.09 -7.93 19.74
N ASP A 32 -3.88 -8.09 19.22
CA ASP A 32 -3.61 -8.74 17.95
C ASP A 32 -2.80 -10.00 18.15
N GLY A 33 -3.17 -11.06 17.46
CA GLY A 33 -2.50 -12.34 17.54
C GLY A 33 -2.61 -13.17 16.28
N ARG A 34 -1.92 -14.32 16.29
CA ARG A 34 -1.79 -15.17 15.11
C ARG A 34 -1.77 -16.64 15.51
N PHE A 35 -2.46 -17.48 14.74
CA PHE A 35 -2.41 -18.93 14.90
C PHE A 35 -2.61 -19.63 13.56
N SER A 36 -2.15 -20.89 13.48
CA SER A 36 -2.30 -21.70 12.27
C SER A 36 -3.28 -22.84 12.53
N LEU A 37 -4.08 -23.16 11.52
CA LEU A 37 -5.04 -24.27 11.52
C LEU A 37 -4.78 -25.21 10.35
N LEU A 38 -5.00 -26.50 10.57
CA LEU A 38 -5.04 -27.48 9.50
C LEU A 38 -6.52 -27.84 9.24
N VAL A 39 -7.07 -27.43 8.11
CA VAL A 39 -8.46 -27.69 7.72
C VAL A 39 -8.49 -28.46 6.42
N LYS A 40 -9.02 -29.70 6.44
CA LYS A 40 -9.08 -30.58 5.26
C LYS A 40 -7.73 -30.73 4.55
N GLY A 41 -6.63 -30.86 5.31
CA GLY A 41 -5.27 -30.98 4.78
C GLY A 41 -4.62 -29.66 4.31
N ARG A 42 -5.33 -28.52 4.36
CA ARG A 42 -4.79 -27.21 4.04
C ARG A 42 -4.34 -26.48 5.28
N LYS A 43 -3.14 -25.92 5.24
CA LYS A 43 -2.62 -25.09 6.31
C LYS A 43 -3.11 -23.66 6.13
N LEU A 44 -3.96 -23.23 7.05
CA LEU A 44 -4.49 -21.86 7.11
C LEU A 44 -3.75 -21.10 8.19
N ASP A 45 -3.33 -19.90 7.89
CA ASP A 45 -2.83 -18.93 8.86
C ASP A 45 -3.96 -17.94 9.18
N VAL A 46 -4.19 -17.68 10.45
CA VAL A 46 -5.29 -16.82 10.90
C VAL A 46 -4.70 -15.69 11.73
N ARG A 47 -4.92 -14.48 11.27
CA ARG A 47 -4.67 -13.26 12.05
C ARG A 47 -5.95 -12.87 12.75
N MET A 48 -5.86 -12.64 14.04
CA MET A 48 -6.99 -12.25 14.89
C MET A 48 -6.71 -10.91 15.51
N SER A 49 -7.69 -10.02 15.38
CA SER A 49 -7.73 -8.76 16.13
C SER A 49 -8.95 -8.76 17.03
N THR A 50 -8.78 -8.35 18.29
CA THR A 50 -9.88 -8.18 19.25
C THR A 50 -9.96 -6.74 19.70
N MET A 51 -11.18 -6.25 19.90
CA MET A 51 -11.45 -4.90 20.38
C MET A 51 -12.58 -4.95 21.40
N PRO A 52 -12.46 -4.22 22.52
CA PRO A 52 -13.58 -4.06 23.47
C PRO A 52 -14.72 -3.30 22.81
N VAL A 53 -15.94 -3.76 23.04
CA VAL A 53 -17.18 -3.13 22.60
C VAL A 53 -18.19 -3.19 23.74
N GLU A 54 -19.26 -2.42 23.66
CA GLU A 54 -20.25 -2.27 24.75
C GLU A 54 -20.82 -3.63 25.24
N TYR A 55 -21.02 -4.59 24.33
CA TYR A 55 -21.58 -5.91 24.67
C TYR A 55 -20.51 -7.03 24.72
N GLY A 56 -19.26 -6.70 25.06
CA GLY A 56 -18.17 -7.67 25.20
C GLY A 56 -16.96 -7.37 24.33
N GLU A 57 -16.50 -8.32 23.53
CA GLU A 57 -15.36 -8.13 22.63
C GLU A 57 -15.77 -8.46 21.19
N SER A 58 -15.46 -7.57 20.26
CA SER A 58 -15.48 -7.88 18.83
C SER A 58 -14.20 -8.63 18.46
N ALA A 59 -14.31 -9.63 17.57
CA ALA A 59 -13.17 -10.37 17.06
C ALA A 59 -13.24 -10.44 15.54
N VAL A 60 -12.17 -9.99 14.87
CA VAL A 60 -12.00 -10.09 13.43
C VAL A 60 -10.94 -11.14 13.12
N LEU A 61 -11.25 -12.05 12.22
CA LEU A 61 -10.35 -13.14 11.82
C LEU A 61 -10.07 -12.98 10.30
N ARG A 62 -8.80 -12.73 9.95
CA ARG A 62 -8.34 -12.78 8.57
C ARG A 62 -7.71 -14.13 8.31
N ILE A 63 -8.32 -14.88 7.42
CA ILE A 63 -7.87 -16.24 7.06
C ILE A 63 -6.99 -16.14 5.82
N LEU A 64 -5.77 -16.66 5.92
CA LEU A 64 -4.80 -16.71 4.83
C LEU A 64 -4.56 -18.19 4.49
N ASP A 65 -4.94 -18.61 3.30
CA ASP A 65 -4.69 -19.96 2.81
C ASP A 65 -3.28 -20.07 2.24
N GLN A 66 -2.37 -20.73 2.98
CA GLN A 66 -0.99 -20.94 2.54
C GLN A 66 -0.88 -21.93 1.38
N SER A 67 -1.93 -22.69 1.09
CA SER A 67 -1.92 -23.69 0.01
C SER A 67 -2.20 -23.09 -1.37
N THR A 68 -2.76 -21.88 -1.43
CA THR A 68 -2.98 -21.19 -2.71
C THR A 68 -1.68 -20.71 -3.36
N GLY A 69 -0.57 -20.82 -2.63
CA GLY A 69 0.77 -20.58 -3.16
C GLY A 69 1.08 -19.14 -3.53
N ILE A 70 2.33 -18.93 -3.89
CA ILE A 70 2.77 -17.69 -4.51
C ILE A 70 2.24 -17.72 -5.94
N THR A 71 1.47 -16.71 -6.33
CA THR A 71 0.98 -16.55 -7.70
C THR A 71 2.18 -16.33 -8.63
N ASN A 72 2.28 -17.10 -9.70
CA ASN A 72 3.30 -16.86 -10.71
C ASN A 72 3.07 -15.50 -11.38
N LEU A 73 4.15 -14.87 -11.84
CA LEU A 73 4.05 -13.57 -12.52
C LEU A 73 3.17 -13.63 -13.78
N GLU A 74 3.08 -14.79 -14.45
CA GLU A 74 2.20 -15.05 -15.59
C GLU A 74 0.72 -14.86 -15.24
N ASP A 75 0.34 -15.19 -14.02
CA ASP A 75 -1.05 -15.11 -13.54
C ASP A 75 -1.39 -13.73 -12.97
N SER A 76 -0.44 -12.80 -12.95
CA SER A 76 -0.60 -11.45 -12.38
C SER A 76 -1.62 -10.59 -13.12
N GLY A 77 -1.80 -10.80 -14.42
CA GLY A 77 -2.58 -9.96 -15.32
C GLY A 77 -1.75 -8.97 -16.12
N MET A 78 -0.42 -8.95 -15.97
CA MET A 78 0.47 -8.16 -16.83
C MET A 78 0.35 -8.60 -18.28
N SER A 79 0.37 -7.64 -19.22
CA SER A 79 0.45 -7.96 -20.63
C SER A 79 1.77 -8.71 -20.93
N PRO A 80 1.83 -9.56 -21.97
CA PRO A 80 3.05 -10.30 -22.31
C PRO A 80 4.26 -9.41 -22.55
N ARG A 81 4.05 -8.18 -23.05
CA ARG A 81 5.11 -7.17 -23.22
C ARG A 81 5.58 -6.68 -21.86
N MET A 82 4.67 -6.22 -21.02
CA MET A 82 4.98 -5.68 -19.70
C MET A 82 5.66 -6.71 -18.81
N LEU A 83 5.21 -7.98 -18.86
CA LEU A 83 5.82 -9.06 -18.12
C LEU A 83 7.29 -9.29 -18.53
N ARG A 84 7.60 -9.24 -19.84
CA ARG A 84 8.97 -9.34 -20.31
C ARG A 84 9.83 -8.17 -19.83
N GLU A 85 9.32 -6.95 -19.93
CA GLU A 85 10.00 -5.74 -19.46
C GLU A 85 10.21 -5.78 -17.94
N PHE A 86 9.21 -6.19 -17.16
CA PHE A 86 9.32 -6.37 -15.71
C PHE A 86 10.38 -7.43 -15.34
N ARG A 87 10.40 -8.57 -16.04
CA ARG A 87 11.44 -9.59 -15.87
C ARG A 87 12.84 -9.07 -16.16
N GLN A 88 13.01 -8.26 -17.19
CA GLN A 88 14.30 -7.61 -17.45
C GLN A 88 14.74 -6.73 -16.28
N MET A 89 13.80 -6.00 -15.67
CA MET A 89 14.12 -5.12 -14.53
C MET A 89 14.47 -5.90 -13.26
N ILE A 90 13.71 -6.93 -12.90
CA ILE A 90 14.01 -7.74 -11.71
C ILE A 90 15.29 -8.56 -11.82
N HIS A 91 15.79 -8.82 -13.04
CA HIS A 91 17.07 -9.52 -13.26
C HIS A 91 18.25 -8.54 -13.45
N MET A 92 18.05 -7.23 -13.25
CA MET A 92 19.17 -6.30 -13.20
C MET A 92 20.04 -6.56 -11.97
N PRO A 93 21.36 -6.37 -12.05
CA PRO A 93 22.25 -6.65 -10.93
C PRO A 93 22.04 -5.71 -9.75
N TYR A 94 21.53 -4.50 -9.99
CA TYR A 94 21.26 -3.50 -8.96
C TYR A 94 20.25 -2.45 -9.43
N GLY A 95 19.66 -1.77 -8.48
CA GLY A 95 18.68 -0.70 -8.71
C GLY A 95 17.46 -0.87 -7.81
N LEU A 96 16.61 0.15 -7.79
CA LEU A 96 15.35 0.15 -7.04
C LEU A 96 14.17 -0.03 -8.00
N ILE A 97 13.32 -1.00 -7.72
CA ILE A 97 12.03 -1.20 -8.37
C ILE A 97 10.93 -0.96 -7.33
N LEU A 98 10.00 -0.07 -7.66
CA LEU A 98 8.84 0.22 -6.82
C LEU A 98 7.58 -0.41 -7.40
N VAL A 99 6.81 -1.07 -6.53
CA VAL A 99 5.44 -1.51 -6.85
C VAL A 99 4.49 -0.68 -6.00
N THR A 100 3.61 0.09 -6.64
CA THR A 100 2.81 1.10 -5.96
C THR A 100 1.32 0.87 -6.10
N GLY A 101 0.52 1.49 -5.25
CA GLY A 101 -0.93 1.35 -5.23
C GLY A 101 -1.49 1.32 -3.82
N PRO A 102 -2.81 1.48 -3.63
CA PRO A 102 -3.46 1.43 -2.33
C PRO A 102 -3.37 0.05 -1.67
N THR A 103 -3.83 -0.01 -0.44
CA THR A 103 -4.00 -1.29 0.28
C THR A 103 -4.93 -2.21 -0.50
N GLY A 104 -4.53 -3.47 -0.66
CA GLY A 104 -5.34 -4.46 -1.40
C GLY A 104 -5.18 -4.43 -2.92
N SER A 105 -4.28 -3.62 -3.50
CA SER A 105 -4.02 -3.60 -4.94
C SER A 105 -3.21 -4.81 -5.45
N GLY A 106 -2.71 -5.67 -4.56
CA GLY A 106 -1.97 -6.88 -4.91
C GLY A 106 -0.45 -6.72 -4.97
N LYS A 107 0.11 -5.61 -4.45
CA LYS A 107 1.57 -5.34 -4.44
C LYS A 107 2.40 -6.51 -3.91
N THR A 108 2.03 -7.01 -2.73
CA THR A 108 2.71 -8.16 -2.10
C THR A 108 2.70 -9.40 -2.99
N THR A 109 1.58 -9.67 -3.67
CA THR A 109 1.48 -10.81 -4.59
C THR A 109 2.47 -10.69 -5.76
N THR A 110 2.56 -9.51 -6.36
CA THR A 110 3.50 -9.23 -7.46
C THR A 110 4.95 -9.31 -6.99
N LEU A 111 5.27 -8.72 -5.83
CA LEU A 111 6.62 -8.78 -5.26
C LEU A 111 7.02 -10.20 -4.86
N TYR A 112 6.10 -10.98 -4.28
CA TYR A 112 6.38 -12.37 -3.94
C TYR A 112 6.54 -13.26 -5.19
N GLY A 113 5.78 -12.96 -6.25
CA GLY A 113 6.00 -13.58 -7.56
C GLY A 113 7.41 -13.30 -8.10
N ALA A 114 7.85 -12.03 -8.02
CA ALA A 114 9.22 -11.64 -8.39
C ALA A 114 10.27 -12.33 -7.51
N LEU A 115 10.09 -12.33 -6.18
CA LEU A 115 11.00 -13.01 -5.26
C LEU A 115 11.08 -14.51 -5.53
N SER A 116 9.96 -15.15 -5.87
CA SER A 116 9.94 -16.58 -6.20
C SER A 116 10.74 -16.90 -7.44
N GLU A 117 10.69 -16.05 -8.47
CA GLU A 117 11.46 -16.20 -9.70
C GLU A 117 12.95 -15.93 -9.47
N LEU A 118 13.29 -14.98 -8.59
CA LEU A 118 14.65 -14.61 -8.21
C LEU A 118 15.30 -15.57 -7.20
N ASN A 119 14.52 -16.42 -6.53
CA ASN A 119 14.97 -17.30 -5.45
C ASN A 119 15.77 -18.51 -5.97
N GLN A 120 16.95 -18.24 -6.50
CA GLN A 120 17.85 -19.25 -7.07
C GLN A 120 19.00 -19.59 -6.11
N ALA A 121 19.69 -20.72 -6.38
CA ALA A 121 20.89 -21.08 -5.65
C ALA A 121 21.99 -20.04 -5.92
N GLY A 122 22.59 -19.50 -4.85
CA GLY A 122 23.61 -18.48 -4.95
C GLY A 122 23.10 -17.04 -4.79
N GLN A 123 21.80 -16.82 -4.70
CA GLN A 123 21.22 -15.51 -4.43
C GLN A 123 20.78 -15.41 -2.96
N LYS A 124 21.28 -14.42 -2.24
CA LYS A 124 20.86 -14.14 -0.87
C LYS A 124 19.80 -13.06 -0.83
N ILE A 125 18.58 -13.45 -0.47
CA ILE A 125 17.43 -12.57 -0.42
C ILE A 125 17.08 -12.29 1.05
N ILE A 126 16.96 -11.02 1.41
CA ILE A 126 16.51 -10.58 2.73
C ILE A 126 15.30 -9.68 2.57
N THR A 127 14.27 -9.87 3.40
CA THR A 127 13.08 -9.03 3.39
C THR A 127 12.84 -8.38 4.75
N ALA A 128 12.34 -7.16 4.75
CA ALA A 128 11.80 -6.46 5.91
C ALA A 128 10.31 -6.20 5.65
N GLU A 129 9.41 -6.77 6.46
CA GLU A 129 7.97 -6.80 6.16
C GLU A 129 7.11 -6.49 7.39
N ASP A 130 5.98 -5.82 7.20
CA ASP A 130 5.02 -5.48 8.27
C ASP A 130 3.57 -5.82 7.86
N PRO A 131 3.15 -7.06 8.16
CA PRO A 131 3.93 -8.22 8.58
C PRO A 131 4.31 -9.14 7.40
N VAL A 132 5.09 -10.21 7.65
CA VAL A 132 5.32 -11.30 6.68
C VAL A 132 3.99 -11.99 6.36
N GLU A 133 3.58 -11.96 5.08
CA GLU A 133 2.31 -12.56 4.63
C GLU A 133 2.40 -14.08 4.49
N TYR A 134 3.41 -14.57 3.77
CA TYR A 134 3.68 -16.00 3.56
C TYR A 134 5.16 -16.28 3.78
N LYS A 135 5.46 -17.44 4.34
CA LYS A 135 6.85 -17.90 4.47
C LYS A 135 7.33 -18.48 3.15
N ILE A 136 8.41 -17.93 2.64
CA ILE A 136 9.08 -18.41 1.43
C ILE A 136 10.36 -19.12 1.85
N SER A 137 10.51 -20.38 1.44
CA SER A 137 11.73 -21.14 1.74
C SER A 137 12.95 -20.46 1.12
N ARG A 138 14.10 -20.52 1.81
CA ARG A 138 15.38 -19.95 1.36
C ARG A 138 15.44 -18.42 1.31
N ILE A 139 14.43 -17.70 1.78
CA ILE A 139 14.43 -16.25 1.93
C ILE A 139 14.49 -15.89 3.42
N ASN A 140 15.35 -14.95 3.79
CA ASN A 140 15.46 -14.44 5.15
C ASN A 140 14.42 -13.33 5.35
N GLN A 141 13.24 -13.70 5.82
CA GLN A 141 12.14 -12.77 6.04
C GLN A 141 12.16 -12.25 7.47
N VAL A 142 12.31 -10.94 7.64
CA VAL A 142 12.30 -10.25 8.93
C VAL A 142 10.99 -9.51 9.11
N GLN A 143 10.24 -9.86 10.15
CA GLN A 143 9.03 -9.14 10.50
C GLN A 143 9.36 -7.93 11.37
N ILE A 144 8.89 -6.75 10.98
CA ILE A 144 9.01 -5.50 11.73
C ILE A 144 8.28 -5.63 13.08
N ASN A 145 8.88 -5.04 14.10
CA ASN A 145 8.31 -4.96 15.44
C ASN A 145 8.73 -3.63 16.10
N SER A 146 7.91 -2.61 15.90
CA SER A 146 8.17 -1.25 16.41
C SER A 146 8.26 -1.22 17.94
N GLY A 147 7.56 -2.12 18.64
CA GLY A 147 7.57 -2.19 20.10
C GLY A 147 8.93 -2.52 20.73
N ILE A 148 9.87 -3.07 19.95
CA ILE A 148 11.25 -3.34 20.37
C ILE A 148 12.28 -2.54 19.54
N GLY A 149 11.83 -1.52 18.79
CA GLY A 149 12.70 -0.72 17.94
C GLY A 149 13.18 -1.40 16.64
N LEU A 150 12.58 -2.54 16.26
CA LEU A 150 12.91 -3.23 15.00
C LEU A 150 12.12 -2.60 13.84
N THR A 151 12.61 -1.46 13.35
CA THR A 151 12.01 -0.67 12.26
C THR A 151 12.52 -1.08 10.89
N PHE A 152 11.88 -0.61 9.81
CA PHE A 152 12.36 -0.82 8.43
C PHE A 152 13.79 -0.32 8.24
N ALA A 153 14.09 0.89 8.68
CA ALA A 153 15.43 1.48 8.57
C ALA A 153 16.49 0.65 9.32
N ASN A 154 16.20 0.19 10.55
CA ASN A 154 17.11 -0.61 11.34
C ASN A 154 17.38 -2.00 10.71
N VAL A 155 16.32 -2.67 10.23
CA VAL A 155 16.45 -3.95 9.53
C VAL A 155 17.25 -3.77 8.24
N LEU A 156 16.97 -2.75 7.45
CA LEU A 156 17.67 -2.47 6.20
C LEU A 156 19.18 -2.20 6.43
N ARG A 157 19.55 -1.36 7.41
CA ARG A 157 20.96 -1.16 7.79
C ARG A 157 21.65 -2.46 8.23
N ALA A 158 20.95 -3.29 8.97
CA ALA A 158 21.49 -4.59 9.37
C ALA A 158 21.67 -5.53 8.17
N SER A 159 20.69 -5.54 7.26
CA SER A 159 20.71 -6.37 6.06
C SER A 159 21.91 -6.10 5.17
N LEU A 160 22.31 -4.83 5.00
CA LEU A 160 23.48 -4.45 4.22
C LEU A 160 24.82 -5.03 4.75
N ARG A 161 24.85 -5.48 6.00
CA ARG A 161 26.02 -6.16 6.60
C ARG A 161 25.90 -7.69 6.58
N GLN A 162 24.88 -8.20 5.91
CA GLN A 162 24.58 -9.63 5.78
C GLN A 162 24.86 -10.17 4.40
N ASP A 163 25.61 -9.42 3.56
CA ASP A 163 25.96 -9.80 2.18
C ASP A 163 24.74 -10.21 1.35
N PRO A 164 23.72 -9.34 1.21
CA PRO A 164 22.53 -9.62 0.41
C PRO A 164 22.76 -9.29 -1.07
N ASP A 165 22.18 -10.08 -1.96
CA ASP A 165 22.08 -9.72 -3.39
C ASP A 165 20.79 -8.93 -3.64
N ILE A 166 19.70 -9.35 -2.97
CA ILE A 166 18.36 -8.80 -3.17
C ILE A 166 17.75 -8.44 -1.82
N ILE A 167 17.19 -7.26 -1.73
CA ILE A 167 16.52 -6.75 -0.54
C ILE A 167 15.07 -6.38 -0.89
N LEU A 168 14.11 -6.87 -0.13
CA LEU A 168 12.74 -6.36 -0.15
C LEU A 168 12.48 -5.50 1.08
N VAL A 169 12.11 -4.25 0.86
CA VAL A 169 11.57 -3.36 1.90
C VAL A 169 10.07 -3.29 1.71
N GLY A 170 9.30 -3.81 2.64
CA GLY A 170 7.85 -3.98 2.50
C GLY A 170 7.16 -2.69 2.06
N GLU A 171 7.52 -1.57 2.65
CA GLU A 171 7.09 -0.25 2.23
C GLU A 171 8.05 0.86 2.68
N ILE A 172 8.04 1.96 1.94
CA ILE A 172 8.75 3.20 2.30
C ILE A 172 7.72 4.18 2.84
N ARG A 173 7.85 4.52 4.15
CA ARG A 173 6.97 5.49 4.84
C ARG A 173 7.65 6.81 5.15
N ASP A 174 8.98 6.79 5.25
CA ASP A 174 9.79 7.92 5.73
C ASP A 174 11.03 8.12 4.86
N VAL A 175 11.61 9.31 4.93
CA VAL A 175 12.79 9.70 4.16
C VAL A 175 14.01 8.84 4.50
N GLU A 176 14.18 8.45 5.76
CA GLU A 176 15.31 7.63 6.19
C GLU A 176 15.31 6.27 5.50
N THR A 177 14.17 5.57 5.51
CA THR A 177 14.00 4.27 4.82
C THR A 177 14.18 4.45 3.30
N ALA A 178 13.66 5.55 2.72
CA ALA A 178 13.82 5.86 1.30
C ALA A 178 15.30 6.02 0.94
N GLU A 179 16.04 6.86 1.64
CA GLU A 179 17.46 7.11 1.37
C GLU A 179 18.32 5.86 1.50
N ILE A 180 18.13 5.05 2.56
CA ILE A 180 18.90 3.82 2.74
C ILE A 180 18.61 2.85 1.59
N SER A 181 17.34 2.71 1.17
CA SER A 181 16.93 1.86 0.05
C SER A 181 17.57 2.28 -1.28
N LEU A 182 17.57 3.59 -1.57
CA LEU A 182 18.16 4.15 -2.77
C LEU A 182 19.69 4.02 -2.77
N ARG A 183 20.36 4.28 -1.64
CA ARG A 183 21.80 4.09 -1.50
C ARG A 183 22.19 2.61 -1.64
N ALA A 184 21.43 1.69 -1.07
CA ALA A 184 21.63 0.25 -1.27
C ALA A 184 21.55 -0.12 -2.76
N ALA A 185 20.54 0.42 -3.47
CA ALA A 185 20.37 0.22 -4.90
C ALA A 185 21.52 0.80 -5.74
N MET A 186 22.18 1.88 -5.29
CA MET A 186 23.38 2.42 -5.95
C MET A 186 24.64 1.59 -5.70
N THR A 187 24.71 0.91 -4.55
CA THR A 187 25.93 0.19 -4.10
C THR A 187 25.94 -1.29 -4.50
N GLY A 188 25.11 -1.68 -5.45
CA GLY A 188 25.18 -3.01 -6.08
C GLY A 188 24.09 -3.99 -5.66
N HIS A 189 23.03 -3.55 -4.96
CA HIS A 189 21.94 -4.41 -4.53
C HIS A 189 20.69 -4.19 -5.39
N LEU A 190 19.97 -5.25 -5.71
CA LEU A 190 18.62 -5.13 -6.23
C LEU A 190 17.66 -4.89 -5.06
N VAL A 191 17.01 -3.75 -5.06
CA VAL A 191 16.04 -3.38 -4.02
C VAL A 191 14.64 -3.37 -4.59
N LEU A 192 13.73 -4.07 -3.94
CA LEU A 192 12.30 -4.07 -4.24
C LEU A 192 11.57 -3.39 -3.10
N SER A 193 10.63 -2.50 -3.39
CA SER A 193 9.84 -1.84 -2.34
C SER A 193 8.46 -1.42 -2.81
N THR A 194 7.66 -0.88 -1.88
CA THR A 194 6.33 -0.35 -2.19
C THR A 194 6.13 1.08 -1.70
N LEU A 195 5.21 1.77 -2.38
CA LEU A 195 4.64 3.05 -1.95
C LEU A 195 3.11 2.98 -2.03
N HIS A 196 2.44 3.86 -1.28
CA HIS A 196 0.99 4.03 -1.35
C HIS A 196 0.66 5.28 -2.18
N THR A 197 0.80 5.16 -3.50
CA THR A 197 0.53 6.22 -4.47
C THR A 197 -0.42 5.72 -5.56
N ASN A 198 -1.05 6.63 -6.31
CA ASN A 198 -2.12 6.30 -7.24
C ASN A 198 -1.61 5.80 -8.59
N ASP A 199 -0.50 6.30 -9.11
CA ASP A 199 0.09 5.99 -10.40
C ASP A 199 1.63 5.99 -10.33
N ALA A 200 2.30 5.61 -11.41
CA ALA A 200 3.76 5.50 -11.43
C ALA A 200 4.47 6.86 -11.45
N ILE A 201 3.86 7.87 -12.04
CA ILE A 201 4.43 9.22 -12.14
C ILE A 201 4.39 9.90 -10.77
N SER A 202 3.23 9.88 -10.11
CA SER A 202 3.06 10.44 -8.76
C SER A 202 3.96 9.75 -7.74
N SER A 203 4.27 8.47 -7.95
CA SER A 203 5.20 7.72 -7.08
C SER A 203 6.61 8.31 -7.05
N ALA A 204 7.13 8.72 -8.20
CA ALA A 204 8.43 9.39 -8.26
C ALA A 204 8.39 10.76 -7.59
N MET A 205 7.31 11.52 -7.82
CA MET A 205 7.11 12.83 -7.17
C MET A 205 7.02 12.67 -5.66
N ARG A 206 6.34 11.64 -5.18
CA ARG A 206 6.21 11.34 -3.75
C ARG A 206 7.56 11.16 -3.05
N LEU A 207 8.53 10.49 -3.69
CA LEU A 207 9.89 10.41 -3.14
C LEU A 207 10.54 11.79 -3.00
N MET A 208 10.35 12.68 -3.99
CA MET A 208 10.87 14.06 -3.91
C MET A 208 10.19 14.84 -2.79
N ASP A 209 8.88 14.73 -2.65
CA ASP A 209 8.09 15.38 -1.59
C ASP A 209 8.48 14.90 -0.19
N MET A 210 8.93 13.64 -0.07
CA MET A 210 9.47 13.11 1.18
C MET A 210 10.86 13.68 1.52
N GLY A 211 11.49 14.44 0.63
CA GLY A 211 12.80 15.04 0.83
C GLY A 211 13.97 14.24 0.26
N VAL A 212 13.72 13.23 -0.58
CA VAL A 212 14.78 12.49 -1.28
C VAL A 212 15.44 13.39 -2.33
N GLU A 213 16.78 13.39 -2.36
CA GLU A 213 17.53 14.15 -3.37
C GLU A 213 17.24 13.63 -4.80
N PRO A 214 16.91 14.51 -5.75
CA PRO A 214 16.62 14.15 -7.16
C PRO A 214 17.71 13.29 -7.80
N PHE A 215 18.97 13.60 -7.54
CA PHE A 215 20.11 12.83 -8.05
C PHE A 215 20.09 11.38 -7.55
N LEU A 216 19.77 11.18 -6.27
CA LEU A 216 19.73 9.85 -5.65
C LEU A 216 18.61 9.00 -6.27
N ALA A 217 17.42 9.57 -6.43
CA ALA A 217 16.30 8.89 -7.07
C ALA A 217 16.59 8.55 -8.55
N ALA A 218 17.07 9.52 -9.33
CA ALA A 218 17.39 9.35 -10.75
C ALA A 218 18.45 8.26 -11.00
N SER A 219 19.44 8.14 -10.09
CA SER A 219 20.54 7.17 -10.23
C SER A 219 20.14 5.75 -9.82
N SER A 220 19.20 5.62 -8.89
CA SER A 220 18.84 4.35 -8.25
C SER A 220 17.60 3.69 -8.85
N LEU A 221 16.56 4.48 -9.18
CA LEU A 221 15.31 3.96 -9.72
C LEU A 221 15.52 3.31 -11.08
N ARG A 222 14.89 2.15 -11.28
CA ARG A 222 14.87 1.42 -12.57
C ARG A 222 13.48 1.35 -13.15
N ALA A 223 12.49 1.05 -12.33
CA ALA A 223 11.09 0.99 -12.75
C ALA A 223 10.15 1.33 -11.59
N ILE A 224 9.00 1.87 -11.94
CA ILE A 224 7.87 2.04 -11.03
C ILE A 224 6.67 1.35 -11.67
N VAL A 225 6.01 0.47 -10.92
CA VAL A 225 4.85 -0.31 -11.36
C VAL A 225 3.67 0.05 -10.49
N ALA A 226 2.77 0.87 -10.98
CA ALA A 226 1.51 1.13 -10.30
C ALA A 226 0.51 0.00 -10.60
N GLN A 227 -0.24 -0.41 -9.57
CA GLN A 227 -1.07 -1.59 -9.63
C GLN A 227 -2.43 -1.37 -8.96
N ARG A 228 -3.48 -1.91 -9.60
CA ARG A 228 -4.84 -2.04 -9.06
C ARG A 228 -5.38 -3.44 -9.31
N LEU A 229 -6.44 -3.80 -8.59
CA LEU A 229 -7.20 -5.01 -8.83
C LEU A 229 -8.62 -4.65 -9.27
N MET A 230 -9.06 -5.26 -10.37
CA MET A 230 -10.44 -5.23 -10.85
C MET A 230 -11.12 -6.58 -10.62
N ARG A 231 -12.43 -6.57 -10.45
CA ARG A 231 -13.21 -7.81 -10.43
C ARG A 231 -13.32 -8.40 -11.83
N LYS A 232 -13.00 -9.69 -11.99
CA LYS A 232 -13.18 -10.44 -13.22
C LYS A 232 -14.67 -10.80 -13.36
N LEU A 233 -15.25 -10.62 -14.54
CA LEU A 233 -16.60 -11.08 -14.82
C LEU A 233 -16.73 -12.59 -14.66
N CYS A 234 -17.88 -13.05 -14.20
CA CYS A 234 -18.19 -14.47 -14.15
C CYS A 234 -18.42 -14.99 -15.55
N ASP A 235 -17.62 -15.97 -15.96
CA ASP A 235 -17.66 -16.51 -17.33
C ASP A 235 -19.03 -17.14 -17.68
N GLU A 236 -19.79 -17.64 -16.66
CA GLU A 236 -21.08 -18.31 -16.86
C GLU A 236 -22.27 -17.35 -17.01
N CYS A 237 -22.22 -16.17 -16.40
CA CYS A 237 -23.40 -15.28 -16.38
C CYS A 237 -23.19 -13.91 -17.00
N ALA A 238 -21.98 -13.57 -17.41
CA ALA A 238 -21.73 -12.30 -18.07
C ALA A 238 -22.36 -12.30 -19.47
N VAL A 239 -23.10 -11.22 -19.78
CA VAL A 239 -23.78 -11.05 -21.09
C VAL A 239 -23.16 -9.88 -21.85
N VAL A 240 -23.38 -9.84 -23.15
CA VAL A 240 -22.94 -8.72 -24.00
C VAL A 240 -23.54 -7.40 -23.49
N HIS A 241 -22.74 -6.37 -23.51
CA HIS A 241 -23.12 -5.00 -23.15
C HIS A 241 -22.96 -4.10 -24.38
N THR A 242 -24.02 -3.42 -24.75
CA THR A 242 -23.98 -2.36 -25.79
C THR A 242 -23.73 -1.04 -25.05
N PRO A 243 -22.58 -0.37 -25.28
CA PRO A 243 -22.27 0.87 -24.59
C PRO A 243 -23.23 2.00 -25.01
N ASN A 244 -23.56 2.85 -24.07
CA ASN A 244 -24.30 4.08 -24.35
C ASN A 244 -23.34 5.17 -24.87
N ALA A 245 -23.91 6.29 -25.39
CA ALA A 245 -23.13 7.36 -25.97
C ALA A 245 -22.12 8.02 -25.00
N VAL A 246 -22.44 8.03 -23.69
CA VAL A 246 -21.54 8.57 -22.66
C VAL A 246 -20.35 7.64 -22.45
N GLU A 247 -20.60 6.33 -22.38
CA GLU A 247 -19.53 5.32 -22.25
C GLU A 247 -18.60 5.33 -23.46
N VAL A 248 -19.17 5.42 -24.68
CA VAL A 248 -18.39 5.53 -25.93
C VAL A 248 -17.52 6.77 -25.90
N SER A 249 -18.11 7.95 -25.66
CA SER A 249 -17.37 9.22 -25.62
C SER A 249 -16.28 9.24 -24.52
N TRP A 250 -16.51 8.55 -23.41
CA TRP A 250 -15.53 8.41 -22.35
C TRP A 250 -14.37 7.49 -22.75
N MET A 251 -14.66 6.35 -23.37
CA MET A 251 -13.62 5.41 -23.85
C MET A 251 -12.75 6.03 -24.95
N GLU A 252 -13.33 6.81 -25.85
CA GLU A 252 -12.61 7.50 -26.94
C GLU A 252 -11.60 8.55 -26.46
N ARG A 253 -11.60 8.92 -25.18
CA ARG A 253 -10.54 9.77 -24.58
C ARG A 253 -9.23 9.04 -24.37
N TYR A 254 -9.28 7.70 -24.26
CA TYR A 254 -8.16 6.84 -23.91
C TYR A 254 -7.81 5.80 -24.96
N LEU A 255 -8.74 5.49 -25.85
CA LEU A 255 -8.61 4.47 -26.89
C LEU A 255 -8.99 5.04 -28.25
N ASP A 256 -8.37 4.47 -29.29
CA ASP A 256 -8.72 4.80 -30.67
C ASP A 256 -10.16 4.39 -30.97
N LYS A 257 -10.87 5.18 -31.80
CA LYS A 257 -12.27 4.92 -32.16
C LYS A 257 -12.49 3.52 -32.73
N GLU A 258 -11.59 3.07 -33.57
CA GLU A 258 -11.64 1.73 -34.16
C GLU A 258 -11.63 0.62 -33.09
N VAL A 259 -10.87 0.80 -32.01
CA VAL A 259 -10.82 -0.13 -30.86
C VAL A 259 -12.15 -0.12 -30.10
N VAL A 260 -12.74 1.06 -29.92
CA VAL A 260 -14.02 1.24 -29.22
C VAL A 260 -15.18 0.62 -30.05
N GLU A 261 -15.20 0.79 -31.36
CA GLU A 261 -16.20 0.23 -32.26
C GLU A 261 -16.21 -1.33 -32.28
N HIS A 262 -15.03 -1.93 -32.14
CA HIS A 262 -14.86 -3.39 -32.12
C HIS A 262 -14.81 -3.99 -30.71
N ALA A 263 -15.14 -3.21 -29.67
CA ALA A 263 -15.07 -3.64 -28.29
C ALA A 263 -16.09 -4.76 -27.98
N GLN A 264 -15.62 -5.84 -27.35
CA GLN A 264 -16.45 -6.95 -26.90
C GLN A 264 -16.90 -6.75 -25.45
N LEU A 265 -17.60 -5.65 -25.18
CA LEU A 265 -18.01 -5.30 -23.84
C LEU A 265 -19.01 -6.30 -23.26
N ARG A 266 -18.87 -6.60 -21.98
CA ARG A 266 -19.77 -7.47 -21.23
C ARG A 266 -20.17 -6.82 -19.90
N ARG A 267 -21.31 -7.21 -19.37
CA ARG A 267 -21.83 -6.75 -18.08
C ARG A 267 -22.17 -7.91 -17.15
N PRO A 268 -22.07 -7.71 -15.82
CA PRO A 268 -22.45 -8.73 -14.85
C PRO A 268 -23.97 -8.90 -14.78
N VAL A 269 -24.42 -10.13 -14.54
CA VAL A 269 -25.83 -10.45 -14.26
C VAL A 269 -25.98 -11.04 -12.86
N GLY A 270 -25.22 -12.07 -12.54
CA GLY A 270 -25.31 -12.83 -11.31
C GLY A 270 -25.85 -14.25 -11.56
N CYS A 271 -25.26 -15.23 -10.88
CA CYS A 271 -25.68 -16.62 -10.88
C CYS A 271 -25.23 -17.32 -9.60
N HIS A 272 -25.64 -18.56 -9.41
CA HIS A 272 -25.24 -19.34 -8.23
C HIS A 272 -23.71 -19.49 -8.13
N ASN A 273 -23.00 -19.66 -9.25
CA ASN A 273 -21.56 -19.86 -9.28
C ASN A 273 -20.74 -18.64 -8.80
N CYS A 274 -21.26 -17.44 -8.98
CA CYS A 274 -20.66 -16.19 -8.48
C CYS A 274 -21.37 -15.62 -7.24
N ASN A 275 -22.20 -16.39 -6.57
CA ASN A 275 -23.01 -15.96 -5.42
C ASN A 275 -23.82 -14.68 -5.73
N GLN A 276 -24.44 -14.61 -6.90
CA GLN A 276 -25.25 -13.50 -7.41
C GLN A 276 -24.50 -12.18 -7.63
N SER A 277 -23.18 -12.16 -7.49
CA SER A 277 -22.38 -10.93 -7.64
C SER A 277 -22.12 -10.53 -9.10
N GLY A 278 -22.22 -11.47 -10.05
CA GLY A 278 -21.81 -11.29 -11.45
C GLY A 278 -20.30 -11.33 -11.69
N TYR A 279 -19.48 -11.44 -10.62
CA TYR A 279 -18.03 -11.43 -10.68
C TYR A 279 -17.41 -12.65 -9.99
N ARG A 280 -16.30 -13.15 -10.52
CA ARG A 280 -15.53 -14.25 -9.92
C ARG A 280 -14.05 -14.10 -10.20
N GLY A 281 -13.27 -13.91 -9.12
CA GLY A 281 -11.84 -13.65 -9.21
C GLY A 281 -11.50 -12.17 -9.43
N ARG A 282 -10.23 -11.91 -9.61
CA ARG A 282 -9.66 -10.57 -9.77
C ARG A 282 -8.66 -10.55 -10.90
N LEU A 283 -8.48 -9.41 -11.53
CA LEU A 283 -7.49 -9.13 -12.58
C LEU A 283 -6.57 -8.02 -12.09
N GLY A 284 -5.26 -8.21 -12.24
CA GLY A 284 -4.30 -7.13 -12.05
C GLY A 284 -4.33 -6.15 -13.21
N VAL A 285 -4.30 -4.87 -12.89
CA VAL A 285 -4.13 -3.77 -13.85
C VAL A 285 -2.87 -3.03 -13.49
N PHE A 286 -2.07 -2.72 -14.49
CA PHE A 286 -0.73 -2.21 -14.29
C PHE A 286 -0.45 -1.01 -15.19
N GLU A 287 0.31 -0.06 -14.62
CA GLU A 287 0.99 1.01 -15.32
C GLU A 287 2.47 0.90 -14.97
N MET A 288 3.36 0.81 -15.95
CA MET A 288 4.78 0.64 -15.69
C MET A 288 5.59 1.74 -16.37
N LEU A 289 6.29 2.52 -15.55
CA LEU A 289 7.23 3.54 -15.95
C LEU A 289 8.67 3.01 -15.79
N MET A 290 9.39 2.91 -16.88
CA MET A 290 10.82 2.59 -16.83
C MET A 290 11.63 3.89 -16.74
N ILE A 291 12.56 3.95 -15.80
CA ILE A 291 13.40 5.13 -15.61
C ILE A 291 14.59 5.04 -16.57
N LYS A 292 14.33 5.38 -17.84
CA LYS A 292 15.35 5.51 -18.89
C LYS A 292 16.08 6.84 -18.78
N GLU A 293 17.15 7.01 -19.57
CA GLU A 293 18.06 8.16 -19.50
C GLU A 293 17.35 9.51 -19.58
N ASP A 294 16.40 9.65 -20.50
CA ASP A 294 15.61 10.88 -20.71
C ASP A 294 14.70 11.22 -19.52
N VAL A 295 14.05 10.19 -18.96
CA VAL A 295 13.21 10.31 -17.75
C VAL A 295 14.09 10.54 -16.52
N ALA A 296 15.21 9.84 -16.40
CA ALA A 296 16.18 10.02 -15.32
C ALA A 296 16.82 11.42 -15.32
N ASP A 297 17.11 11.97 -16.48
CA ASP A 297 17.67 13.33 -16.59
C ASP A 297 16.68 14.40 -16.12
N ALA A 298 15.40 14.27 -16.50
CA ALA A 298 14.34 15.18 -16.02
C ALA A 298 14.18 15.08 -14.48
N LEU A 299 14.20 13.85 -13.94
CA LEU A 299 14.13 13.62 -12.50
C LEU A 299 15.33 14.22 -11.77
N ARG A 300 16.55 14.05 -12.31
CA ARG A 300 17.81 14.59 -11.75
C ARG A 300 17.80 16.11 -11.67
N ARG A 301 17.15 16.80 -12.62
CA ARG A 301 17.00 18.26 -12.63
C ARG A 301 15.96 18.75 -11.62
N GLY A 302 15.15 17.86 -11.06
CA GLY A 302 14.04 18.25 -10.20
C GLY A 302 12.91 18.97 -10.96
N ASP A 303 12.86 18.83 -12.30
CA ASP A 303 11.83 19.44 -13.14
C ASP A 303 10.64 18.48 -13.28
N SER A 304 9.66 18.66 -12.42
CA SER A 304 8.44 17.83 -12.38
C SER A 304 7.66 17.87 -13.69
N SER A 305 7.60 19.03 -14.35
CA SER A 305 6.85 19.20 -15.61
C SER A 305 7.50 18.41 -16.74
N LEU A 306 8.82 18.54 -16.87
CA LEU A 306 9.61 17.81 -17.87
C LEU A 306 9.56 16.29 -17.57
N PHE A 307 9.62 15.89 -16.30
CA PHE A 307 9.52 14.49 -15.91
C PHE A 307 8.18 13.88 -16.35
N ILE A 308 7.07 14.55 -16.05
CA ILE A 308 5.72 14.11 -16.46
C ILE A 308 5.62 13.99 -17.98
N GLU A 309 6.13 14.96 -18.70
CA GLU A 309 6.12 14.96 -20.17
C GLU A 309 6.91 13.77 -20.73
N ARG A 310 8.15 13.56 -20.27
CA ARG A 310 9.01 12.46 -20.71
C ARG A 310 8.47 11.09 -20.34
N ALA A 311 7.89 10.96 -19.15
CA ALA A 311 7.24 9.73 -18.70
C ALA A 311 6.07 9.34 -19.62
N LYS A 312 5.20 10.29 -19.95
CA LYS A 312 4.05 10.06 -20.85
C LYS A 312 4.44 9.80 -22.31
N GLN A 313 5.56 10.37 -22.78
CA GLN A 313 6.08 10.16 -24.13
C GLN A 313 6.88 8.86 -24.27
N GLN A 314 7.12 8.13 -23.19
CA GLN A 314 7.93 6.92 -23.24
C GLN A 314 7.25 5.84 -24.11
N PRO A 315 7.94 5.25 -25.11
CA PRO A 315 7.37 4.24 -25.99
C PRO A 315 6.86 3.04 -25.19
N GLY A 316 5.55 2.80 -25.28
CA GLY A 316 4.86 1.69 -24.60
C GLY A 316 4.45 1.94 -23.16
N PHE A 317 4.66 3.13 -22.63
CA PHE A 317 3.99 3.58 -21.42
C PHE A 317 2.48 3.67 -21.70
N LYS A 318 1.71 3.11 -20.80
CA LYS A 318 0.25 3.16 -20.82
C LYS A 318 -0.25 3.54 -19.45
N LEU A 319 -1.16 4.49 -19.41
CA LEU A 319 -1.84 4.85 -18.18
C LEU A 319 -2.61 3.65 -17.60
N LEU A 320 -2.73 3.63 -16.29
CA LEU A 320 -3.45 2.57 -15.57
C LEU A 320 -4.88 2.40 -16.10
N ILE A 321 -5.53 3.53 -16.45
CA ILE A 321 -6.89 3.54 -17.02
C ILE A 321 -6.94 2.92 -18.42
N GLU A 322 -5.94 3.12 -19.26
CA GLU A 322 -5.84 2.50 -20.59
C GLU A 322 -5.68 0.99 -20.48
N SER A 323 -4.82 0.55 -19.56
CA SER A 323 -4.64 -0.88 -19.25
C SER A 323 -5.93 -1.51 -18.71
N ALA A 324 -6.69 -0.79 -17.87
CA ALA A 324 -7.98 -1.22 -17.38
C ALA A 324 -9.02 -1.37 -18.50
N LEU A 325 -9.07 -0.41 -19.41
CA LEU A 325 -9.95 -0.41 -20.57
C LEU A 325 -9.66 -1.58 -21.52
N GLU A 326 -8.41 -1.95 -21.73
CA GLU A 326 -8.06 -3.12 -22.54
C GLU A 326 -8.71 -4.41 -22.02
N HIS A 327 -8.81 -4.57 -20.70
CA HIS A 327 -9.52 -5.71 -20.12
C HIS A 327 -11.03 -5.65 -20.35
N ALA A 328 -11.63 -4.45 -20.28
CA ALA A 328 -13.05 -4.28 -20.56
C ALA A 328 -13.39 -4.52 -22.03
N VAL A 329 -12.59 -4.00 -22.97
CA VAL A 329 -12.74 -4.19 -24.42
C VAL A 329 -12.69 -5.68 -24.79
N ARG A 330 -11.91 -6.48 -24.08
CA ARG A 330 -11.84 -7.95 -24.26
C ARG A 330 -12.95 -8.71 -23.50
N GLY A 331 -13.85 -8.02 -22.81
CA GLY A 331 -14.93 -8.62 -22.03
C GLY A 331 -14.49 -9.35 -20.75
N ALA A 332 -13.28 -9.13 -20.27
CA ALA A 332 -12.77 -9.75 -19.04
C ALA A 332 -13.32 -9.09 -17.77
N THR A 333 -13.66 -7.80 -17.86
CA THR A 333 -14.31 -7.02 -16.80
C THR A 333 -15.41 -6.13 -17.38
N ALA A 334 -16.20 -5.50 -16.52
CA ALA A 334 -17.23 -4.56 -16.96
C ALA A 334 -16.67 -3.13 -16.99
N ILE A 335 -17.23 -2.28 -17.88
CA ILE A 335 -16.85 -0.86 -17.95
C ILE A 335 -17.10 -0.14 -16.62
N SER A 336 -18.10 -0.54 -15.84
CA SER A 336 -18.37 -0.01 -14.51
C SER A 336 -17.21 -0.22 -13.51
N GLU A 337 -16.44 -1.32 -13.66
CA GLU A 337 -15.22 -1.52 -12.84
C GLU A 337 -14.10 -0.57 -13.25
N VAL A 338 -13.98 -0.29 -14.54
CA VAL A 338 -12.98 0.68 -15.04
C VAL A 338 -13.32 2.09 -14.57
N LEU A 339 -14.59 2.48 -14.62
CA LEU A 339 -15.07 3.76 -14.10
C LEU A 339 -14.82 3.91 -12.60
N ARG A 340 -14.95 2.83 -11.81
CA ARG A 340 -14.61 2.82 -10.38
C ARG A 340 -13.13 3.13 -10.17
N ILE A 341 -12.24 2.50 -10.95
CA ILE A 341 -10.80 2.79 -10.87
C ILE A 341 -10.51 4.24 -11.27
N ALA A 342 -11.16 4.76 -12.32
CA ALA A 342 -10.98 6.14 -12.72
C ALA A 342 -11.33 7.12 -11.59
N GLN A 343 -12.45 6.88 -10.91
CA GLN A 343 -12.84 7.68 -9.74
C GLN A 343 -11.86 7.60 -8.58
N GLU A 344 -11.25 6.43 -8.35
CA GLU A 344 -10.22 6.24 -7.31
C GLU A 344 -8.91 6.98 -7.66
N LEU A 345 -8.57 7.07 -8.95
CA LEU A 345 -7.39 7.80 -9.42
C LEU A 345 -7.54 9.32 -9.32
N ASP A 346 -8.76 9.82 -9.50
CA ASP A 346 -9.09 11.25 -9.38
C ASP A 346 -9.15 11.75 -7.93
N GLN A 347 -9.18 10.85 -6.94
CA GLN A 347 -9.15 11.24 -5.54
C GLN A 347 -7.74 11.70 -5.14
N PRO A 348 -7.62 12.81 -4.38
CA PRO A 348 -6.32 13.22 -3.86
C PRO A 348 -5.76 12.11 -2.96
N GLU A 349 -4.45 11.89 -3.05
CA GLU A 349 -3.76 10.93 -2.19
C GLU A 349 -4.02 11.30 -0.73
N MET A 350 -4.56 10.36 0.03
CA MET A 350 -4.68 10.53 1.48
C MET A 350 -3.27 10.68 2.05
N ALA A 351 -3.07 11.76 2.82
CA ALA A 351 -1.84 11.90 3.60
C ALA A 351 -1.66 10.62 4.45
N PRO A 352 -0.42 10.11 4.61
CA PRO A 352 -0.19 8.96 5.46
C PRO A 352 -0.79 9.24 6.83
N GLU A 353 -1.55 8.28 7.37
CA GLU A 353 -1.99 8.33 8.76
C GLU A 353 -0.73 8.51 9.61
N VAL A 354 -0.60 9.68 10.20
CA VAL A 354 0.45 9.94 11.20
C VAL A 354 0.13 9.02 12.36
N ASP A 355 1.01 8.07 12.63
CA ASP A 355 0.89 7.17 13.78
C ASP A 355 0.73 8.02 15.04
N PRO A 356 -0.42 7.98 15.75
CA PRO A 356 -0.63 8.79 16.95
C PRO A 356 0.33 8.45 18.09
N GLN A 357 1.08 7.36 17.96
CA GLN A 357 2.05 6.92 18.99
C GLN A 357 3.42 7.59 18.86
N GLY A 358 3.70 8.30 17.76
CA GLY A 358 4.96 9.05 17.57
C GLY A 358 5.02 10.41 18.26
N LEU A 359 3.99 10.86 18.97
CA LEU A 359 3.91 12.18 19.60
C LEU A 359 4.06 12.19 21.13
N ILE A 360 4.52 11.10 21.75
CA ILE A 360 4.79 11.07 23.19
C ILE A 360 6.25 10.63 23.44
N GLU A 361 7.18 11.46 23.04
CA GLU A 361 8.46 11.64 23.72
C GLU A 361 8.70 13.14 23.90
N THR A 362 7.93 13.74 24.81
CA THR A 362 8.32 15.00 25.41
C THR A 362 9.18 14.71 26.62
N ASP A 363 10.43 15.12 26.53
CA ASP A 363 11.26 15.62 27.62
C ASP A 363 10.83 15.20 29.06
N ARG A 364 11.36 14.09 29.50
CA ARG A 364 11.53 13.81 30.92
C ARG A 364 12.88 13.17 31.13
N ASP A 365 13.92 13.97 31.08
CA ASP A 365 15.20 13.74 31.81
C ASP A 365 16.11 14.94 31.60
N LEU A 366 15.79 16.06 32.28
CA LEU A 366 16.76 17.05 32.66
C LEU A 366 17.03 16.88 34.16
N PRO A 367 18.25 16.63 34.60
CA PRO A 367 18.55 16.50 36.01
C PRO A 367 18.43 17.86 36.72
N LEU A 368 17.57 17.90 37.72
CA LEU A 368 17.55 18.93 38.75
C LEU A 368 18.82 18.77 39.61
N ASP A 369 19.86 19.57 39.34
CA ASP A 369 20.82 19.97 40.35
C ASP A 369 21.73 21.08 39.83
N ALA A 370 21.50 22.30 40.34
CA ALA A 370 22.52 23.23 40.78
C ALA A 370 21.87 24.60 41.11
N ALA A 371 21.46 24.76 42.36
CA ALA A 371 21.16 26.05 42.92
C ALA A 371 22.44 26.78 43.25
N ALA A 372 22.59 28.02 42.77
CA ALA A 372 23.45 29.02 43.39
C ALA A 372 22.81 30.41 43.28
N PRO A 373 22.89 31.24 44.33
CA PRO A 373 22.08 32.45 44.47
C PRO A 373 22.77 33.68 43.89
N VAL A 374 21.98 34.56 43.26
CA VAL A 374 22.43 35.95 43.02
C VAL A 374 21.34 36.93 43.44
N SER A 375 21.74 37.77 44.35
CA SER A 375 21.06 38.93 44.93
C SER A 375 20.91 40.08 43.92
N GLY A 376 19.87 40.91 44.08
CA GLY A 376 19.81 42.29 43.59
C GLY A 376 18.49 42.66 42.90
N GLY A 377 17.51 43.23 43.59
CA GLY A 377 16.48 44.09 43.02
C GLY A 377 16.97 45.54 43.01
N PRO A 378 16.14 46.58 42.78
CA PRO A 378 14.80 46.61 42.25
C PRO A 378 14.64 47.62 41.06
N GLU A 379 13.54 47.65 40.37
CA GLU A 379 12.73 48.88 40.13
C GLU A 379 11.52 48.62 39.20
N ARG A 380 10.41 49.26 39.60
CA ARG A 380 9.11 49.24 38.98
C ARG A 380 9.11 50.02 37.66
N ASN A 381 8.22 49.64 36.74
CA ASN A 381 7.27 50.59 36.18
C ASN A 381 6.09 49.89 35.50
N ASP A 382 4.93 50.51 35.75
CA ASP A 382 3.59 50.18 35.30
C ASP A 382 3.37 50.23 33.80
N ALA A 383 2.39 49.48 33.36
CA ALA A 383 1.24 49.83 32.53
C ALA A 383 0.92 48.84 31.41
N GLY A 384 -0.33 48.34 31.40
CA GLY A 384 -0.95 47.84 30.17
C GLY A 384 -1.65 46.49 30.30
N SER A 385 -2.72 46.44 31.03
CA SER A 385 -3.72 45.36 30.99
C SER A 385 -4.40 45.29 29.63
N SER A 386 -4.39 44.12 29.00
CA SER A 386 -5.42 43.74 28.03
C SER A 386 -5.92 42.33 28.35
N GLU A 387 -7.13 42.31 28.87
CA GLU A 387 -7.89 41.11 29.14
C GLU A 387 -8.14 40.31 27.85
N VAL A 388 -7.74 39.03 27.87
CA VAL A 388 -8.19 38.04 26.90
C VAL A 388 -9.44 37.38 27.47
N ARG A 389 -10.62 37.74 26.96
CA ARG A 389 -11.88 37.07 27.23
C ARG A 389 -11.89 35.68 26.65
N SER A 390 -12.06 34.71 27.49
CA SER A 390 -12.36 33.31 27.07
C SER A 390 -13.83 33.26 26.60
N LEU A 391 -14.03 32.86 25.36
CA LEU A 391 -15.36 32.56 24.79
C LEU A 391 -15.84 31.23 25.34
N THR A 392 -17.04 31.22 25.92
CA THR A 392 -17.72 29.99 26.37
C THR A 392 -18.75 29.54 25.36
N MET A 393 -19.14 28.26 25.44
CA MET A 393 -20.07 27.58 24.51
C MET A 393 -21.48 28.25 24.39
N ALA A 394 -21.80 29.25 25.19
CA ALA A 394 -23.06 30.00 25.12
C ALA A 394 -23.11 31.04 23.99
N ASP A 395 -21.97 31.38 23.39
CA ASP A 395 -21.89 32.40 22.33
C ASP A 395 -22.19 31.86 20.93
N PHE A 396 -22.26 30.54 20.78
CA PHE A 396 -22.54 29.88 19.49
C PHE A 396 -24.05 29.67 19.18
N GLU A 397 -24.93 29.77 20.17
CA GLU A 397 -26.38 29.55 19.96
C GLU A 397 -27.17 30.79 19.48
N LEU A 398 -26.53 31.95 19.37
CA LEU A 398 -27.19 33.20 19.01
C LEU A 398 -27.04 33.62 17.53
N GLU A 399 -26.17 32.95 16.76
CA GLU A 399 -26.01 33.24 15.31
C GLU A 399 -26.93 32.42 14.38
N GLU A 400 -27.48 31.31 14.85
CA GLU A 400 -28.41 30.48 14.03
C GLU A 400 -29.85 31.04 13.93
N LYS A 401 -30.19 32.07 14.67
CA LYS A 401 -31.55 32.66 14.65
C LYS A 401 -31.69 33.98 13.89
N ARG A 402 -30.68 34.36 13.08
CA ARG A 402 -30.76 35.61 12.30
C ARG A 402 -30.76 35.41 10.77
N ASN A 403 -30.79 34.17 10.28
CA ASN A 403 -30.94 33.90 8.85
C ASN A 403 -32.03 32.83 8.63
N VAL A 404 -33.26 33.21 8.85
CA VAL A 404 -34.48 32.65 8.23
C VAL A 404 -35.36 33.80 7.81
#